data_566ad14316d6c962d4e4b5e241283268
#
_entry.id   566ad14316d6c962d4e4b5e241283268
#
_cell.length_a   1.000
_cell.length_b   1.000
_cell.length_c   1.000
_cell.angle_alpha   90.00
_cell.angle_beta   90.00
_cell.angle_gamma   90.00
#
_symmetry.space_group_name_H-M   'P 1'
#
loop_
_entity.id
_entity.type
_entity.pdbx_description
1 polymer ?
#
loop_
_entity_poly.entity_id
_entity_poly.type
_entity_poly.pdbx_seq_one_letter_code
_entity_poly.pdbx_strand_id
1 'polypeptide(L)'
;MSVLSRGGGDTTILNRGQGYRSEVVFTRPANTTAYTAGDIIGSATSAVHEFTQVSSAGGDVVIFAAELMIDLSAVPSGMTSFKLHIYSNTPTAASDNAAFDLSAAERSLYMGYIDFSTPEDLGSTLFTQTRFVYMQGQLPSNGTSLFAELQTVGGYTPTSGEGYRIRLRTIEV
;
A
#
# COMPACT_ATOMS: atom_id res chain seq x y z
N MET A 1 2.63 30.87 8.37
CA MET A 1 1.72 31.34 7.31
C MET A 1 2.22 32.70 6.83
N SER A 2 2.78 32.79 5.64
CA SER A 2 3.26 34.05 5.08
C SER A 2 2.28 34.53 4.01
N VAL A 3 1.57 35.62 4.29
CA VAL A 3 0.66 36.25 3.34
C VAL A 3 1.42 37.35 2.64
N LEU A 4 1.68 37.22 1.35
CA LEU A 4 2.19 38.30 0.50
C LEU A 4 1.01 39.00 -0.15
N SER A 5 0.61 40.15 0.43
CA SER A 5 -0.35 41.07 -0.20
C SER A 5 0.40 42.09 -1.05
N ARG A 6 0.14 42.08 -2.35
CA ARG A 6 0.52 43.18 -3.24
C ARG A 6 -0.76 43.82 -3.78
N GLY A 7 -1.02 45.04 -3.39
CA GLY A 7 -2.03 45.98 -3.81
C GLY A 7 -3.08 45.51 -4.82
N GLY A 8 -4.30 45.25 -4.38
CA GLY A 8 -5.50 45.18 -5.21
C GLY A 8 -5.68 43.93 -6.10
N GLY A 9 -4.88 42.89 -5.90
CA GLY A 9 -4.98 41.64 -6.65
C GLY A 9 -5.38 40.47 -5.73
N ASP A 10 -5.98 39.43 -6.30
CA ASP A 10 -6.34 38.18 -5.64
C ASP A 10 -5.18 37.61 -4.80
N THR A 11 -5.47 37.34 -3.53
CA THR A 11 -4.55 36.64 -2.66
C THR A 11 -4.59 35.15 -3.02
N THR A 12 -3.68 34.70 -3.86
CA THR A 12 -3.51 33.25 -4.12
C THR A 12 -2.79 32.64 -2.94
N ILE A 13 -3.50 31.92 -2.09
CA ILE A 13 -2.90 31.06 -1.07
C ILE A 13 -2.42 29.81 -1.78
N LEU A 14 -1.11 29.72 -2.01
CA LEU A 14 -0.48 28.48 -2.42
C LEU A 14 -0.43 27.55 -1.20
N ASN A 15 -1.45 26.75 -1.02
CA ASN A 15 -1.43 25.66 -0.06
C ASN A 15 -0.50 24.59 -0.64
N ARG A 16 0.72 24.49 -0.13
CA ARG A 16 1.61 23.40 -0.48
C ARG A 16 1.06 22.17 0.24
N GLY A 17 0.57 21.20 -0.52
CA GLY A 17 0.14 19.93 0.02
C GLY A 17 1.20 19.34 0.94
N GLN A 18 0.80 18.89 2.11
CA GLN A 18 1.69 18.23 3.06
C GLN A 18 1.97 16.81 2.58
N GLY A 19 3.26 16.49 2.41
CA GLY A 19 3.70 15.14 2.06
C GLY A 19 3.84 14.26 3.31
N TYR A 20 3.35 13.03 3.21
CA TYR A 20 3.46 12.02 4.25
C TYR A 20 4.20 10.78 3.72
N ARG A 21 4.80 10.04 4.62
CA ARG A 21 5.40 8.72 4.37
C ARG A 21 4.91 7.78 5.43
N SER A 22 4.16 6.78 5.02
CA SER A 22 3.68 5.70 5.88
C SER A 22 4.32 4.38 5.50
N GLU A 23 4.56 3.51 6.47
CA GLU A 23 5.25 2.24 6.28
C GLU A 23 4.59 1.15 7.10
N VAL A 24 4.44 -0.02 6.48
CA VAL A 24 4.04 -1.26 7.14
C VAL A 24 5.16 -2.28 7.01
N VAL A 25 5.50 -2.93 8.11
CA VAL A 25 6.45 -4.05 8.15
C VAL A 25 5.74 -5.24 8.76
N PHE A 26 5.79 -6.37 8.09
CA PHE A 26 5.22 -7.61 8.60
C PHE A 26 6.06 -8.82 8.20
N THR A 27 5.87 -9.92 8.91
CA THR A 27 6.48 -11.21 8.64
C THR A 27 5.38 -12.20 8.37
N ARG A 28 5.48 -12.92 7.25
CA ARG A 28 4.51 -13.98 6.94
C ARG A 28 4.62 -15.16 7.92
N PRO A 29 3.60 -16.05 7.96
CA PRO A 29 3.65 -17.24 8.81
C PRO A 29 4.91 -18.08 8.59
N ALA A 30 5.39 -18.73 9.64
CA ALA A 30 6.57 -19.61 9.62
C ALA A 30 6.25 -20.98 8.97
N ASN A 31 5.85 -20.94 7.69
CA ASN A 31 5.59 -22.11 6.85
C ASN A 31 6.07 -21.84 5.41
N THR A 32 6.02 -22.86 4.56
CA THR A 32 6.37 -22.82 3.14
C THR A 32 5.19 -23.19 2.24
N THR A 33 3.96 -22.95 2.71
CA THR A 33 2.76 -23.20 1.92
C THR A 33 2.79 -22.33 0.67
N ALA A 34 2.73 -22.95 -0.49
CA ALA A 34 2.79 -22.25 -1.76
C ALA A 34 1.58 -21.33 -1.95
N TYR A 35 1.83 -20.14 -2.46
CA TYR A 35 0.78 -19.26 -2.98
C TYR A 35 0.33 -19.73 -4.36
N THR A 36 -0.96 -19.65 -4.61
CA THR A 36 -1.51 -19.67 -5.96
C THR A 36 -1.62 -18.26 -6.52
N ALA A 37 -1.78 -18.14 -7.84
CA ALA A 37 -1.99 -16.83 -8.46
C ALA A 37 -3.27 -16.18 -7.93
N GLY A 38 -3.15 -14.97 -7.41
CA GLY A 38 -4.26 -14.21 -6.84
C GLY A 38 -4.41 -14.32 -5.33
N ASP A 39 -3.56 -15.06 -4.63
CA ASP A 39 -3.59 -15.16 -3.18
C ASP A 39 -3.06 -13.88 -2.50
N ILE A 40 -3.56 -13.62 -1.29
CA ILE A 40 -3.15 -12.50 -0.45
C ILE A 40 -1.97 -12.89 0.42
N ILE A 41 -1.04 -11.97 0.61
CA ILE A 41 0.14 -12.11 1.45
C ILE A 41 -0.06 -11.33 2.74
N GLY A 42 0.07 -12.01 3.86
CA GLY A 42 -0.13 -11.40 5.16
C GLY A 42 0.77 -11.96 6.26
N SER A 43 0.51 -11.52 7.49
CA SER A 43 1.10 -12.08 8.68
C SER A 43 0.32 -13.30 9.18
N ALA A 44 0.79 -13.93 10.26
CA ALA A 44 0.07 -15.03 10.91
C ALA A 44 -1.30 -14.60 11.49
N THR A 45 -1.54 -13.31 11.66
CA THR A 45 -2.73 -12.77 12.32
C THR A 45 -3.64 -11.97 11.40
N SER A 46 -3.12 -11.39 10.33
CA SER A 46 -3.88 -10.56 9.39
C SER A 46 -3.14 -10.40 8.06
N ALA A 47 -3.90 -10.35 6.97
CA ALA A 47 -3.42 -9.90 5.67
C ALA A 47 -3.89 -8.47 5.32
N VAL A 48 -4.63 -7.82 6.22
CA VAL A 48 -4.95 -6.40 6.13
C VAL A 48 -3.84 -5.58 6.78
N HIS A 49 -3.28 -4.65 6.03
CA HIS A 49 -2.16 -3.78 6.43
C HIS A 49 -2.64 -2.34 6.61
N GLU A 50 -2.40 -1.74 7.77
CA GLU A 50 -2.79 -0.36 8.07
C GLU A 50 -1.60 0.59 7.86
N PHE A 51 -1.75 1.57 6.97
CA PHE A 51 -0.84 2.68 6.76
C PHE A 51 -1.31 3.90 7.53
N THR A 52 -0.72 4.14 8.69
CA THR A 52 -1.11 5.25 9.58
C THR A 52 -0.52 6.58 9.12
N GLN A 53 -1.18 7.69 9.50
CA GLN A 53 -0.70 9.05 9.23
C GLN A 53 -0.41 9.33 7.75
N VAL A 54 -1.33 8.96 6.87
CA VAL A 54 -1.23 9.21 5.43
C VAL A 54 -1.77 10.58 5.02
N SER A 55 -2.55 11.22 5.91
CA SER A 55 -3.13 12.56 5.77
C SER A 55 -3.60 13.04 7.15
N SER A 56 -4.08 14.28 7.27
CA SER A 56 -4.86 14.73 8.43
C SER A 56 -6.21 14.00 8.49
N ALA A 57 -6.88 14.04 9.65
CA ALA A 57 -8.16 13.38 9.85
C ALA A 57 -9.23 13.91 8.88
N GLY A 58 -9.82 12.99 8.11
CA GLY A 58 -10.84 13.32 7.10
C GLY A 58 -10.32 14.05 5.87
N GLY A 59 -9.00 14.14 5.72
CA GLY A 59 -8.38 14.83 4.58
C GLY A 59 -8.51 14.06 3.26
N ASP A 60 -8.42 14.80 2.15
CA ASP A 60 -8.25 14.22 0.83
C ASP A 60 -6.79 13.83 0.64
N VAL A 61 -6.56 12.61 0.19
CA VAL A 61 -5.23 12.01 0.03
C VAL A 61 -4.97 11.61 -1.42
N VAL A 62 -3.78 11.92 -1.91
CA VAL A 62 -3.27 11.39 -3.18
C VAL A 62 -2.06 10.50 -2.89
N ILE A 63 -2.13 9.24 -3.27
CA ILE A 63 -0.98 8.34 -3.27
C ILE A 63 -0.20 8.61 -4.54
N PHE A 64 1.06 9.02 -4.44
CA PHE A 64 1.89 9.29 -5.61
C PHE A 64 3.01 8.27 -5.84
N ALA A 65 3.38 7.49 -4.82
CA ALA A 65 4.34 6.41 -4.96
C ALA A 65 4.11 5.30 -3.92
N ALA A 66 4.48 4.09 -4.30
CA ALA A 66 4.53 2.93 -3.42
C ALA A 66 5.83 2.14 -3.66
N GLU A 67 6.38 1.57 -2.59
CA GLU A 67 7.60 0.75 -2.59
C GLU A 67 7.29 -0.58 -1.89
N LEU A 68 7.80 -1.69 -2.45
CA LEU A 68 7.73 -3.03 -1.84
C LEU A 68 9.14 -3.58 -1.73
N MET A 69 9.50 -4.05 -0.55
CA MET A 69 10.75 -4.75 -0.24
C MET A 69 10.43 -6.10 0.40
N ILE A 70 11.19 -7.12 0.02
CA ILE A 70 11.05 -8.48 0.55
C ILE A 70 12.44 -8.96 0.98
N ASP A 71 12.54 -9.52 2.17
CA ASP A 71 13.82 -10.01 2.75
C ASP A 71 14.19 -11.38 2.12
N LEU A 72 14.60 -11.33 0.86
CA LEU A 72 15.04 -12.48 0.07
C LEU A 72 16.29 -12.11 -0.72
N SER A 73 17.16 -13.10 -0.94
CA SER A 73 18.41 -12.96 -1.70
C SER A 73 18.32 -13.44 -3.15
N ALA A 74 17.14 -13.89 -3.58
CA ALA A 74 16.86 -14.26 -4.97
C ALA A 74 15.35 -14.26 -5.20
N VAL A 75 14.92 -13.96 -6.43
CA VAL A 75 13.51 -14.05 -6.82
C VAL A 75 13.07 -15.52 -6.89
N PRO A 76 12.11 -15.98 -6.06
CA PRO A 76 11.61 -17.34 -6.13
C PRO A 76 11.01 -17.66 -7.50
N SER A 77 11.17 -18.92 -7.93
CA SER A 77 10.54 -19.38 -9.17
C SER A 77 9.02 -19.23 -9.10
N GLY A 78 8.43 -18.61 -10.11
CA GLY A 78 7.01 -18.33 -10.18
C GLY A 78 6.57 -16.99 -9.55
N MET A 79 7.40 -16.35 -8.72
CA MET A 79 7.16 -14.99 -8.28
C MET A 79 7.25 -14.04 -9.47
N THR A 80 6.18 -13.29 -9.71
CA THR A 80 6.10 -12.32 -10.81
C THR A 80 5.88 -10.92 -10.25
N SER A 81 4.69 -10.40 -10.40
CA SER A 81 4.29 -9.06 -9.96
C SER A 81 3.33 -9.16 -8.78
N PHE A 82 3.04 -7.99 -8.16
CA PHE A 82 2.10 -7.90 -7.06
C PHE A 82 1.10 -6.79 -7.32
N LYS A 83 -0.06 -6.87 -6.63
CA LYS A 83 -1.05 -5.80 -6.56
C LYS A 83 -1.26 -5.41 -5.12
N LEU A 84 -1.18 -4.13 -4.83
CA LEU A 84 -1.53 -3.58 -3.52
C LEU A 84 -2.92 -2.95 -3.63
N HIS A 85 -3.93 -3.65 -3.15
CA HIS A 85 -5.31 -3.19 -3.12
C HIS A 85 -5.48 -2.19 -1.99
N ILE A 86 -6.03 -1.01 -2.29
CA ILE A 86 -6.11 0.12 -1.34
C ILE A 86 -7.57 0.38 -0.96
N TYR A 87 -7.78 0.62 0.33
CA TYR A 87 -9.08 0.94 0.91
C TYR A 87 -9.00 2.20 1.79
N SER A 88 -10.05 3.01 1.74
CA SER A 88 -10.18 4.23 2.57
C SER A 88 -10.54 3.94 4.02
N ASN A 89 -10.99 2.75 4.34
CA ASN A 89 -11.30 2.26 5.68
C ASN A 89 -11.02 0.76 5.77
N THR A 90 -11.03 0.20 6.98
CA THR A 90 -10.72 -1.21 7.22
C THR A 90 -11.65 -2.13 6.43
N PRO A 91 -11.11 -2.97 5.52
CA PRO A 91 -11.88 -4.01 4.84
C PRO A 91 -12.19 -5.17 5.78
N THR A 92 -12.91 -6.18 5.29
CA THR A 92 -13.12 -7.43 6.01
C THR A 92 -11.77 -8.12 6.30
N ALA A 93 -11.67 -8.78 7.45
CA ALA A 93 -10.44 -9.47 7.82
C ALA A 93 -10.11 -10.56 6.80
N ALA A 94 -8.89 -10.51 6.29
CA ALA A 94 -8.33 -11.49 5.37
C ALA A 94 -7.15 -12.23 6.03
N SER A 95 -6.88 -13.45 5.57
CA SER A 95 -5.79 -14.30 6.05
C SER A 95 -4.71 -14.49 5.00
N ASP A 96 -3.49 -14.72 5.42
CA ASP A 96 -2.40 -15.14 4.53
C ASP A 96 -2.81 -16.37 3.70
N ASN A 97 -2.44 -16.38 2.43
CA ASN A 97 -2.72 -17.47 1.48
C ASN A 97 -4.21 -17.69 1.15
N ALA A 98 -5.09 -16.73 1.45
CA ALA A 98 -6.46 -16.73 0.97
C ALA A 98 -6.52 -16.08 -0.42
N ALA A 99 -7.43 -16.53 -1.27
CA ALA A 99 -7.68 -15.86 -2.55
C ALA A 99 -8.24 -14.44 -2.30
N PHE A 100 -7.76 -13.46 -3.07
CA PHE A 100 -8.33 -12.11 -3.03
C PHE A 100 -9.80 -12.12 -3.47
N ASP A 101 -10.65 -11.52 -2.65
CA ASP A 101 -12.08 -11.31 -2.97
C ASP A 101 -12.51 -9.90 -2.54
N LEU A 102 -12.92 -9.08 -3.50
CA LEU A 102 -13.53 -7.78 -3.23
C LEU A 102 -15.05 -7.97 -3.04
N SER A 103 -15.47 -8.13 -1.80
CA SER A 103 -16.88 -8.31 -1.45
C SER A 103 -17.74 -7.11 -1.84
N ALA A 104 -19.05 -7.34 -2.00
CA ALA A 104 -20.00 -6.25 -2.32
C ALA A 104 -20.03 -5.15 -1.24
N ALA A 105 -19.79 -5.50 0.03
CA ALA A 105 -19.77 -4.58 1.17
C ALA A 105 -18.56 -3.64 1.15
N GLU A 106 -17.47 -4.06 0.54
CA GLU A 106 -16.19 -3.32 0.52
C GLU A 106 -16.02 -2.39 -0.67
N ARG A 107 -16.88 -2.52 -1.69
CA ARG A 107 -16.78 -1.72 -2.93
C ARG A 107 -16.80 -0.21 -2.68
N SER A 108 -17.51 0.25 -1.64
CA SER A 108 -17.55 1.67 -1.29
C SER A 108 -16.27 2.18 -0.59
N LEU A 109 -15.46 1.27 -0.05
CA LEU A 109 -14.20 1.56 0.62
C LEU A 109 -13.01 1.44 -0.35
N TYR A 110 -13.20 0.67 -1.42
CA TYR A 110 -12.14 0.32 -2.35
C TYR A 110 -11.77 1.48 -3.25
N MET A 111 -10.50 1.86 -3.22
CA MET A 111 -9.95 2.96 -4.02
C MET A 111 -9.31 2.48 -5.33
N GLY A 112 -8.98 1.20 -5.43
CA GLY A 112 -8.26 0.62 -6.56
C GLY A 112 -7.02 -0.16 -6.11
N TYR A 113 -6.12 -0.44 -7.05
CA TYR A 113 -4.86 -1.12 -6.73
C TYR A 113 -3.67 -0.45 -7.38
N ILE A 114 -2.50 -0.71 -6.80
CA ILE A 114 -1.20 -0.29 -7.31
C ILE A 114 -0.48 -1.54 -7.81
N ASP A 115 -0.06 -1.53 -9.07
CA ASP A 115 0.75 -2.61 -9.64
C ASP A 115 2.21 -2.43 -9.25
N PHE A 116 2.82 -3.49 -8.72
CA PHE A 116 4.27 -3.63 -8.59
C PHE A 116 4.77 -4.61 -9.65
N SER A 117 5.80 -4.22 -10.40
CA SER A 117 6.51 -5.13 -11.31
C SER A 117 7.19 -6.27 -10.55
N THR A 118 7.69 -7.26 -11.27
CA THR A 118 8.59 -8.28 -10.69
C THR A 118 9.72 -7.58 -9.94
N PRO A 119 9.95 -7.93 -8.66
CA PRO A 119 11.00 -7.30 -7.88
C PRO A 119 12.40 -7.57 -8.45
N GLU A 120 13.29 -6.59 -8.33
CA GLU A 120 14.70 -6.71 -8.64
C GLU A 120 15.46 -7.26 -7.44
N ASP A 121 16.41 -8.15 -7.70
CA ASP A 121 17.32 -8.67 -6.68
C ASP A 121 18.44 -7.66 -6.42
N LEU A 122 18.48 -7.11 -5.20
CA LEU A 122 19.53 -6.19 -4.72
C LEU A 122 20.53 -6.88 -3.77
N GLY A 123 20.58 -8.21 -3.79
CA GLY A 123 21.45 -9.03 -2.95
C GLY A 123 20.68 -9.69 -1.81
N SER A 124 20.52 -9.06 -0.66
CA SER A 124 19.73 -9.58 0.48
C SER A 124 18.31 -9.04 0.54
N THR A 125 17.87 -8.31 -0.47
CA THR A 125 16.54 -7.70 -0.53
C THR A 125 16.06 -7.67 -1.96
N LEU A 126 14.83 -8.12 -2.17
CA LEU A 126 14.10 -7.87 -3.40
C LEU A 126 13.38 -6.53 -3.30
N PHE A 127 13.42 -5.74 -4.37
CA PHE A 127 12.85 -4.39 -4.39
C PHE A 127 12.04 -4.13 -5.66
N THR A 128 10.89 -3.50 -5.50
CA THR A 128 10.13 -2.90 -6.60
C THR A 128 9.44 -1.62 -6.13
N GLN A 129 9.17 -0.72 -7.06
CA GLN A 129 8.49 0.53 -6.78
C GLN A 129 7.60 0.95 -7.94
N THR A 130 6.50 1.61 -7.59
CA THR A 130 5.63 2.29 -8.57
C THR A 130 5.58 3.77 -8.22
N ARG A 131 5.92 4.62 -9.18
CA ARG A 131 5.90 6.09 -9.07
C ARG A 131 4.76 6.66 -9.90
N PHE A 132 4.29 7.85 -9.54
CA PHE A 132 3.21 8.56 -10.25
C PHE A 132 1.90 7.78 -10.28
N VAL A 133 1.51 7.19 -9.14
CA VAL A 133 0.26 6.43 -8.99
C VAL A 133 -0.97 7.30 -9.21
N TYR A 134 -0.99 8.50 -8.60
CA TYR A 134 -2.10 9.48 -8.64
C TYR A 134 -3.46 8.90 -8.25
N MET A 135 -3.48 7.96 -7.31
CA MET A 135 -4.72 7.46 -6.73
C MET A 135 -5.21 8.42 -5.67
N GLN A 136 -6.40 8.98 -5.88
CA GLN A 136 -7.03 9.93 -4.97
C GLN A 136 -8.18 9.29 -4.21
N GLY A 137 -8.35 9.68 -2.94
CA GLY A 137 -9.49 9.31 -2.12
C GLY A 137 -9.64 10.21 -0.91
N GLN A 138 -10.82 10.17 -0.31
CA GLN A 138 -11.13 10.87 0.93
C GLN A 138 -11.12 9.89 2.09
N LEU A 139 -10.46 10.26 3.18
CA LEU A 139 -10.49 9.50 4.43
C LEU A 139 -11.79 9.74 5.19
N PRO A 140 -12.26 8.78 6.00
CA PRO A 140 -13.36 9.01 6.95
C PRO A 140 -13.05 10.22 7.86
N SER A 141 -14.08 10.93 8.33
CA SER A 141 -13.95 12.20 9.06
C SER A 141 -12.98 12.20 10.25
N ASN A 142 -12.77 11.05 10.89
CA ASN A 142 -11.80 10.86 11.98
C ASN A 142 -10.63 9.95 11.57
N GLY A 143 -10.55 9.54 10.31
CA GLY A 143 -9.52 8.63 9.80
C GLY A 143 -8.26 9.37 9.39
N THR A 144 -7.10 8.81 9.70
CA THR A 144 -5.78 9.27 9.25
C THR A 144 -5.03 8.16 8.53
N SER A 145 -5.67 7.00 8.31
CA SER A 145 -5.06 5.78 7.80
C SER A 145 -5.69 5.34 6.48
N LEU A 146 -4.88 4.68 5.66
CA LEU A 146 -5.31 3.83 4.56
C LEU A 146 -5.08 2.38 4.93
N PHE A 147 -5.86 1.49 4.34
CA PHE A 147 -5.72 0.05 4.52
C PHE A 147 -5.40 -0.62 3.19
N ALA A 148 -4.67 -1.73 3.24
CA ALA A 148 -4.34 -2.44 2.02
C ALA A 148 -4.22 -3.95 2.21
N GLU A 149 -4.36 -4.67 1.10
CA GLU A 149 -4.06 -6.09 0.97
C GLU A 149 -3.05 -6.28 -0.16
N LEU A 150 -2.00 -7.06 0.10
CA LEU A 150 -0.98 -7.37 -0.89
C LEU A 150 -1.31 -8.70 -1.57
N GLN A 151 -1.60 -8.66 -2.87
CA GLN A 151 -1.91 -9.84 -3.69
C GLN A 151 -0.70 -10.23 -4.54
N THR A 152 -0.36 -11.52 -4.60
CA THR A 152 0.56 -12.04 -5.61
C THR A 152 -0.15 -12.31 -6.94
N VAL A 153 0.46 -11.92 -8.06
CA VAL A 153 -0.09 -12.20 -9.40
C VAL A 153 0.36 -13.57 -9.89
N GLY A 154 1.60 -13.98 -9.58
CA GLY A 154 2.10 -15.32 -9.86
C GLY A 154 2.12 -16.23 -8.64
N GLY A 155 1.92 -17.52 -8.85
CA GLY A 155 2.07 -18.52 -7.77
C GLY A 155 3.54 -18.83 -7.54
N TYR A 156 3.97 -18.86 -6.26
CA TYR A 156 5.33 -19.23 -5.88
C TYR A 156 5.37 -19.88 -4.50
N THR A 157 6.45 -20.61 -4.22
CA THR A 157 6.68 -21.16 -2.88
C THR A 157 7.53 -20.20 -2.08
N PRO A 158 7.01 -19.63 -0.99
CA PRO A 158 7.75 -18.69 -0.15
C PRO A 158 8.74 -19.42 0.76
N THR A 159 9.74 -18.70 1.28
CA THR A 159 10.51 -19.14 2.43
C THR A 159 9.73 -18.95 3.73
N SER A 160 10.07 -19.74 4.74
CA SER A 160 9.43 -19.65 6.06
C SER A 160 9.77 -18.30 6.71
N GLY A 161 8.74 -17.55 7.08
CA GLY A 161 8.91 -16.30 7.82
C GLY A 161 9.57 -15.17 7.00
N GLU A 162 9.28 -15.07 5.71
CA GLU A 162 9.73 -13.93 4.89
C GLU A 162 9.27 -12.60 5.47
N GLY A 163 10.17 -11.63 5.52
CA GLY A 163 9.87 -10.26 5.91
C GLY A 163 9.44 -9.39 4.72
N TYR A 164 8.41 -8.59 4.93
CA TYR A 164 7.90 -7.64 3.95
C TYR A 164 7.89 -6.23 4.52
N ARG A 165 8.17 -5.26 3.67
CA ARG A 165 8.07 -3.85 3.98
C ARG A 165 7.40 -3.13 2.82
N ILE A 166 6.29 -2.46 3.10
CA ILE A 166 5.55 -1.67 2.11
C ILE A 166 5.56 -0.22 2.57
N ARG A 167 5.84 0.70 1.66
CA ARG A 167 5.80 2.14 1.92
C ARG A 167 4.87 2.83 0.96
N LEU A 168 4.08 3.74 1.48
CA LEU A 168 3.29 4.69 0.71
C LEU A 168 3.85 6.10 0.89
N ARG A 169 3.86 6.86 -0.19
CA ARG A 169 4.09 8.30 -0.18
C ARG A 169 2.83 8.99 -0.64
N THR A 170 2.30 9.84 0.21
CA THR A 170 1.03 10.53 -0.03
C THR A 170 1.19 12.04 0.09
N ILE A 171 0.25 12.75 -0.49
CA ILE A 171 0.12 14.21 -0.39
C ILE A 171 -1.33 14.48 0.01
N GLU A 172 -1.52 15.32 0.99
CA GLU A 172 -2.83 15.88 1.33
C GLU A 172 -3.15 17.03 0.36
N VAL A 173 -4.35 17.06 -0.20
CA VAL A 173 -4.80 18.00 -1.22
C VAL A 173 -6.04 18.77 -0.78
#